data_78e28bd3eefeccd38d3755a377bbe537
#
_entry.id   78e28bd3eefeccd38d3755a377bbe537
#
_cell.length_a   1.000
_cell.length_b   1.000
_cell.length_c   1.000
_cell.angle_alpha   90.00
_cell.angle_beta   90.00
_cell.angle_gamma   90.00
#
_symmetry.space_group_name_H-M   'P 1'
#
loop_
_entity.id
_entity.type
_entity.pdbx_description
1 polymer ?
#
loop_
_entity_poly.entity_id
_entity_poly.type
_entity_poly.pdbx_seq_one_letter_code
_entity_poly.pdbx_strand_id
1 'polypeptide(L)'
;DIHYSEVMEDKVYLPEEEWYNGVRSIDTKILVYRYSELKTDSLVNDMKNPNLVDNIKRSDYLVHDAVRIYPDTTVWIKDFKYSYNEPMFNEYFWHPAYADYPVVGISWKQAKAFANWRTKYRNDYLRGEKNKTTVGQFRLPTEGEWEYAARGGKQSAIYPWGGPYLVDNRGDFLANFKPKRGDYSADNIVYTAEVDSYEPNDFGLYNMSGNVAEWTSSPYYNESYEFNTTFNPDVFMPGNERKVVRGGSWKDVAYFLKVGSRDYEYADSAKSYIAVS
;
A
#
# COMPACT_ATOMS: atom_id res chain seq x y z
N ASP A 1 -0.03 26.26 -0.36
CA ASP A 1 0.09 27.37 0.60
C ASP A 1 -1.07 27.28 1.58
N ILE A 2 -0.76 26.85 2.81
CA ILE A 2 -1.75 26.79 3.87
C ILE A 2 -1.71 28.17 4.54
N HIS A 3 -2.64 29.04 4.20
CA HIS A 3 -2.89 30.26 4.96
C HIS A 3 -3.66 29.90 6.23
N TYR A 4 -2.94 29.73 7.32
CA TYR A 4 -3.54 29.61 8.65
C TYR A 4 -3.90 31.02 9.16
N SER A 5 -5.17 31.25 9.49
CA SER A 5 -5.53 32.34 10.36
C SER A 5 -5.18 31.95 11.80
N GLU A 6 -4.74 32.93 12.64
CA GLU A 6 -4.37 32.69 14.05
C GLU A 6 -5.42 31.87 14.83
N VAL A 7 -6.70 31.98 14.48
CA VAL A 7 -7.82 31.24 15.09
C VAL A 7 -7.81 29.73 14.74
N MET A 8 -7.12 29.31 13.67
CA MET A 8 -7.02 27.90 13.26
C MET A 8 -5.78 27.21 13.85
N GLU A 9 -4.78 27.97 14.29
CA GLU A 9 -3.54 27.39 14.83
C GLU A 9 -3.80 26.48 16.04
N ASP A 10 -4.61 26.91 17.00
CA ASP A 10 -4.87 26.14 18.21
C ASP A 10 -5.67 24.84 17.95
N LYS A 11 -6.39 24.75 16.83
CA LYS A 11 -7.19 23.55 16.47
C LYS A 11 -6.41 22.49 15.71
N VAL A 12 -5.24 22.83 15.22
CA VAL A 12 -4.41 21.95 14.38
C VAL A 12 -3.38 21.19 15.23
N TYR A 13 -3.11 21.69 16.44
CA TYR A 13 -2.13 21.07 17.32
C TYR A 13 -2.79 20.21 18.39
N LEU A 14 -2.06 19.16 18.79
CA LEU A 14 -2.44 18.36 19.96
C LEU A 14 -2.42 19.22 21.23
N PRO A 15 -3.27 18.93 22.23
CA PRO A 15 -3.16 19.56 23.54
C PRO A 15 -1.78 19.29 24.17
N GLU A 16 -1.34 20.17 25.04
CA GLU A 16 0.03 20.17 25.62
C GLU A 16 0.34 18.84 26.36
N GLU A 17 -0.68 18.21 26.94
CA GLU A 17 -0.55 16.93 27.63
C GLU A 17 -0.20 15.76 26.69
N GLU A 18 -0.47 15.90 25.39
CA GLU A 18 -0.19 14.89 24.36
C GLU A 18 1.11 15.18 23.58
N TRP A 19 1.88 16.20 23.97
CA TRP A 19 3.13 16.52 23.29
C TRP A 19 4.23 15.53 23.65
N TYR A 20 4.84 14.93 22.64
CA TYR A 20 5.99 14.08 22.84
C TYR A 20 7.24 14.90 23.15
N ASN A 21 7.88 14.62 24.30
CA ASN A 21 9.06 15.37 24.78
C ASN A 21 8.87 16.91 24.86
N GLY A 22 7.66 17.38 25.11
CA GLY A 22 7.35 18.81 25.16
C GLY A 22 7.42 19.55 23.83
N VAL A 23 7.46 18.83 22.71
CA VAL A 23 7.46 19.41 21.37
C VAL A 23 6.03 19.56 20.87
N ARG A 24 5.65 20.80 20.53
CA ARG A 24 4.34 21.11 19.93
C ARG A 24 4.14 20.27 18.65
N SER A 25 3.16 19.38 18.66
CA SER A 25 2.90 18.43 17.59
C SER A 25 1.54 18.69 16.94
N ILE A 26 1.47 18.52 15.62
CA ILE A 26 0.22 18.65 14.86
C ILE A 26 -0.66 17.42 15.13
N ASP A 27 -1.97 17.61 15.32
CA ASP A 27 -2.93 16.53 15.31
C ASP A 27 -3.09 15.97 13.88
N THR A 28 -2.31 14.97 13.57
CA THR A 28 -2.30 14.35 12.24
C THR A 28 -3.63 13.64 11.91
N LYS A 29 -4.45 13.30 12.92
CA LYS A 29 -5.74 12.59 12.73
C LYS A 29 -6.79 13.45 12.04
N ILE A 30 -6.66 14.79 12.12
CA ILE A 30 -7.57 15.74 11.46
C ILE A 30 -7.15 16.09 10.03
N LEU A 31 -5.92 15.73 9.63
CA LEU A 31 -5.38 16.11 8.33
C LEU A 31 -6.07 15.35 7.20
N VAL A 32 -6.49 16.11 6.20
CA VAL A 32 -7.16 15.59 5.00
C VAL A 32 -6.39 16.05 3.77
N TYR A 33 -5.96 15.10 2.96
CA TYR A 33 -5.38 15.38 1.64
C TYR A 33 -6.49 15.47 0.60
N ARG A 34 -6.53 16.59 -0.11
CA ARG A 34 -7.45 16.82 -1.23
C ARG A 34 -6.69 16.79 -2.54
N TYR A 35 -7.16 16.03 -3.49
CA TYR A 35 -6.57 15.94 -4.82
C TYR A 35 -7.63 15.75 -5.90
N SER A 36 -7.20 15.98 -7.13
CA SER A 36 -8.05 15.76 -8.31
C SER A 36 -7.37 14.73 -9.21
N GLU A 37 -8.15 13.81 -9.72
CA GLU A 37 -7.70 12.77 -10.62
C GLU A 37 -8.54 12.76 -11.88
N LEU A 38 -7.90 12.52 -13.02
CA LEU A 38 -8.59 12.35 -14.29
C LEU A 38 -9.00 10.87 -14.43
N LYS A 39 -10.30 10.62 -14.62
CA LYS A 39 -10.81 9.29 -15.00
C LYS A 39 -10.45 8.98 -16.45
N THR A 40 -9.20 8.59 -16.68
CA THR A 40 -8.65 8.33 -18.02
C THR A 40 -9.43 7.26 -18.77
N ASP A 41 -9.85 6.19 -18.08
CA ASP A 41 -10.54 5.08 -18.71
C ASP A 41 -11.93 5.48 -19.23
N SER A 42 -12.68 6.23 -18.41
CA SER A 42 -13.97 6.78 -18.84
C SER A 42 -13.79 7.75 -20.00
N LEU A 43 -12.80 8.63 -19.91
CA LEU A 43 -12.46 9.57 -20.98
C LEU A 43 -12.12 8.85 -22.29
N VAL A 44 -11.24 7.83 -22.24
CA VAL A 44 -10.83 7.06 -23.41
C VAL A 44 -12.01 6.29 -24.03
N ASN A 45 -12.90 5.73 -23.20
CA ASN A 45 -14.09 5.04 -23.68
C ASN A 45 -15.04 6.00 -24.40
N ASP A 46 -15.27 7.19 -23.84
CA ASP A 46 -16.14 8.18 -24.46
C ASP A 46 -15.51 8.80 -25.71
N MET A 47 -14.20 8.95 -25.75
CA MET A 47 -13.47 9.37 -26.98
C MET A 47 -13.61 8.37 -28.15
N LYS A 48 -13.89 7.10 -27.87
CA LYS A 48 -14.16 6.09 -28.91
C LYS A 48 -15.59 6.15 -29.45
N ASN A 49 -16.48 6.89 -28.79
CA ASN A 49 -17.87 7.02 -29.19
C ASN A 49 -18.05 8.24 -30.14
N PRO A 50 -18.35 8.04 -31.45
CA PRO A 50 -18.47 9.13 -32.39
C PRO A 50 -19.52 10.18 -32.01
N ASN A 51 -20.52 9.81 -31.19
CA ASN A 51 -21.59 10.72 -30.79
C ASN A 51 -21.22 11.61 -29.62
N LEU A 52 -20.14 11.29 -28.89
CA LEU A 52 -19.72 12.00 -27.70
C LEU A 52 -18.43 12.81 -27.89
N VAL A 53 -17.60 12.43 -28.87
CA VAL A 53 -16.23 12.94 -29.05
C VAL A 53 -16.14 14.47 -29.12
N ASP A 54 -17.11 15.09 -29.83
CA ASP A 54 -17.14 16.56 -30.08
C ASP A 54 -17.55 17.36 -28.82
N ASN A 55 -18.12 16.71 -27.80
CA ASN A 55 -18.63 17.35 -26.59
C ASN A 55 -17.82 17.06 -25.34
N ILE A 56 -16.71 16.32 -25.46
CA ILE A 56 -15.85 15.91 -24.33
C ILE A 56 -15.14 17.14 -23.75
N LYS A 57 -15.38 17.40 -22.46
CA LYS A 57 -14.61 18.37 -21.69
C LYS A 57 -13.82 17.64 -20.61
N ARG A 58 -12.54 17.95 -20.51
CA ARG A 58 -11.65 17.37 -19.47
C ARG A 58 -12.19 17.56 -18.05
N SER A 59 -12.89 18.67 -17.80
CA SER A 59 -13.53 18.95 -16.51
C SER A 59 -14.49 17.88 -16.06
N ASP A 60 -15.20 17.25 -17.01
CA ASP A 60 -16.27 16.30 -16.73
C ASP A 60 -15.74 14.95 -16.24
N TYR A 61 -14.45 14.72 -16.46
CA TYR A 61 -13.72 13.52 -16.03
C TYR A 61 -12.79 13.76 -14.85
N LEU A 62 -12.78 14.99 -14.29
CA LEU A 62 -12.03 15.28 -13.06
C LEU A 62 -12.86 14.85 -11.85
N VAL A 63 -12.32 13.92 -11.09
CA VAL A 63 -12.87 13.54 -9.79
C VAL A 63 -12.06 14.22 -8.70
N HIS A 64 -12.74 14.90 -7.80
CA HIS A 64 -12.17 15.51 -6.62
C HIS A 64 -12.36 14.55 -5.45
N ASP A 65 -11.29 14.21 -4.78
CA ASP A 65 -11.31 13.31 -3.64
C ASP A 65 -10.67 13.96 -2.41
N ALA A 66 -11.05 13.49 -1.24
CA ALA A 66 -10.58 13.99 0.04
C ALA A 66 -10.40 12.82 1.01
N VAL A 67 -9.16 12.53 1.36
CA VAL A 67 -8.79 11.36 2.15
C VAL A 67 -8.10 11.79 3.45
N ARG A 68 -8.53 11.25 4.58
CA ARG A 68 -7.77 11.37 5.84
C ARG A 68 -6.44 10.67 5.69
N ILE A 69 -5.34 11.33 6.05
CA ILE A 69 -4.00 10.80 5.79
C ILE A 69 -3.50 9.85 6.88
N TYR A 70 -4.00 10.00 8.11
CA TYR A 70 -3.51 9.22 9.24
C TYR A 70 -4.02 7.77 9.18
N PRO A 71 -3.15 6.77 9.40
CA PRO A 71 -3.54 5.36 9.43
C PRO A 71 -4.57 5.06 10.52
N ASP A 72 -5.36 4.02 10.35
CA ASP A 72 -6.23 3.50 11.42
C ASP A 72 -5.38 2.72 12.43
N THR A 73 -5.02 3.37 13.52
CA THR A 73 -4.23 2.74 14.60
C THR A 73 -4.98 1.62 15.32
N THR A 74 -6.32 1.62 15.23
CA THR A 74 -7.16 0.63 15.91
C THR A 74 -7.09 -0.76 15.28
N VAL A 75 -6.45 -0.91 14.12
CA VAL A 75 -6.25 -2.21 13.45
C VAL A 75 -5.53 -3.22 14.34
N TRP A 76 -4.59 -2.77 15.18
CA TRP A 76 -3.88 -3.62 16.14
C TRP A 76 -4.74 -4.23 17.24
N ILE A 77 -5.92 -3.64 17.50
CA ILE A 77 -6.91 -4.15 18.44
C ILE A 77 -8.01 -4.90 17.68
N LYS A 78 -8.49 -4.35 16.57
CA LYS A 78 -9.61 -4.92 15.78
C LYS A 78 -9.26 -6.27 15.17
N ASP A 79 -8.03 -6.43 14.68
CA ASP A 79 -7.59 -7.66 14.03
C ASP A 79 -7.22 -8.76 15.05
N PHE A 80 -7.11 -8.41 16.36
CA PHE A 80 -6.71 -9.30 17.46
C PHE A 80 -7.78 -9.34 18.56
N LYS A 81 -8.88 -10.03 18.33
CA LYS A 81 -10.01 -10.08 19.28
C LYS A 81 -9.70 -10.74 20.63
N TYR A 82 -8.57 -11.44 20.74
CA TYR A 82 -8.23 -12.27 21.92
C TYR A 82 -6.95 -11.84 22.65
N SER A 83 -6.27 -10.80 22.20
CA SER A 83 -5.09 -10.29 22.88
C SER A 83 -5.07 -8.77 22.89
N TYR A 84 -4.73 -8.19 24.04
CA TYR A 84 -4.42 -6.77 24.14
C TYR A 84 -3.06 -6.53 23.51
N ASN A 85 -3.06 -5.99 22.29
CA ASN A 85 -1.83 -5.63 21.59
C ASN A 85 -1.47 -4.16 21.85
N GLU A 86 -1.47 -3.82 23.12
CA GLU A 86 -1.38 -2.45 23.61
C GLU A 86 -0.10 -1.72 23.15
N PRO A 87 1.09 -2.32 23.17
CA PRO A 87 2.30 -1.65 22.68
C PRO A 87 2.22 -1.30 21.19
N MET A 88 1.72 -2.21 20.35
CA MET A 88 1.57 -1.96 18.91
C MET A 88 0.52 -0.88 18.63
N PHE A 89 -0.59 -0.89 19.37
CA PHE A 89 -1.63 0.13 19.25
C PHE A 89 -1.12 1.52 19.67
N ASN A 90 -0.40 1.59 20.80
CA ASN A 90 0.03 2.85 21.36
C ASN A 90 1.26 3.45 20.65
N GLU A 91 2.19 2.63 20.15
CA GLU A 91 3.54 3.07 19.80
C GLU A 91 3.91 2.91 18.32
N TYR A 92 3.28 1.97 17.61
CA TYR A 92 3.70 1.58 16.25
C TYR A 92 3.82 2.75 15.26
N PHE A 93 2.94 3.73 15.35
CA PHE A 93 2.85 4.81 14.35
C PHE A 93 3.68 6.07 14.67
N TRP A 94 4.30 6.13 15.84
CA TRP A 94 5.03 7.34 16.24
C TRP A 94 6.36 7.07 16.94
N HIS A 95 6.53 5.88 17.54
CA HIS A 95 7.74 5.59 18.28
C HIS A 95 8.91 5.29 17.33
N PRO A 96 10.12 5.86 17.55
CA PRO A 96 11.28 5.69 16.67
C PRO A 96 11.70 4.23 16.43
N ALA A 97 11.42 3.32 17.37
CA ALA A 97 11.70 1.90 17.23
C ALA A 97 10.98 1.23 16.03
N TYR A 98 9.92 1.84 15.53
CA TYR A 98 9.17 1.34 14.37
C TYR A 98 9.39 2.17 13.10
N ALA A 99 10.43 3.04 13.07
CA ALA A 99 10.68 3.92 11.93
C ALA A 99 10.94 3.15 10.63
N ASP A 100 11.57 1.98 10.72
CA ASP A 100 11.93 1.13 9.59
C ASP A 100 10.93 -0.02 9.36
N TYR A 101 9.76 0.03 10.02
CA TYR A 101 8.69 -0.94 9.85
C TYR A 101 7.67 -0.48 8.79
N PRO A 102 6.95 -1.42 8.14
CA PRO A 102 5.97 -1.06 7.11
C PRO A 102 4.79 -0.26 7.70
N VAL A 103 4.32 0.75 7.00
CA VAL A 103 3.10 1.48 7.38
C VAL A 103 1.88 0.63 7.09
N VAL A 104 1.23 0.13 8.15
CA VAL A 104 -0.02 -0.64 8.11
C VAL A 104 -1.21 0.22 8.51
N GLY A 105 -2.41 -0.34 8.50
CA GLY A 105 -3.61 0.42 8.89
C GLY A 105 -4.03 1.47 7.86
N ILE A 106 -3.60 1.30 6.61
CA ILE A 106 -3.96 2.17 5.48
C ILE A 106 -4.92 1.47 4.53
N SER A 107 -5.95 2.19 4.12
CA SER A 107 -6.86 1.75 3.08
C SER A 107 -6.25 1.93 1.68
N TRP A 108 -6.80 1.25 0.69
CA TRP A 108 -6.42 1.43 -0.72
C TRP A 108 -6.56 2.88 -1.18
N LYS A 109 -7.60 3.59 -0.71
CA LYS A 109 -7.81 5.00 -1.03
C LYS A 109 -6.70 5.88 -0.46
N GLN A 110 -6.24 5.60 0.76
CA GLN A 110 -5.09 6.30 1.35
C GLN A 110 -3.79 6.01 0.60
N ALA A 111 -3.54 4.75 0.24
CA ALA A 111 -2.37 4.36 -0.56
C ALA A 111 -2.33 5.08 -1.91
N LYS A 112 -3.47 5.17 -2.60
CA LYS A 112 -3.63 5.91 -3.86
C LYS A 112 -3.40 7.41 -3.68
N ALA A 113 -3.96 8.00 -2.62
CA ALA A 113 -3.78 9.41 -2.29
C ALA A 113 -2.31 9.73 -1.99
N PHE A 114 -1.60 8.84 -1.29
CA PHE A 114 -0.16 8.96 -1.03
C PHE A 114 0.65 8.96 -2.33
N ALA A 115 0.37 8.05 -3.27
CA ALA A 115 1.04 8.01 -4.56
C ALA A 115 0.84 9.32 -5.36
N ASN A 116 -0.38 9.88 -5.33
CA ASN A 116 -0.68 11.18 -5.92
C ASN A 116 0.12 12.31 -5.25
N TRP A 117 0.13 12.37 -3.92
CA TRP A 117 0.92 13.33 -3.15
C TRP A 117 2.42 13.22 -3.46
N ARG A 118 2.96 12.01 -3.48
CA ARG A 118 4.37 11.75 -3.80
C ARG A 118 4.74 12.26 -5.20
N THR A 119 3.85 12.06 -6.16
CA THR A 119 4.04 12.59 -7.53
C THR A 119 4.15 14.10 -7.52
N LYS A 120 3.22 14.77 -6.86
CA LYS A 120 3.21 16.23 -6.75
C LYS A 120 4.47 16.72 -6.04
N TYR A 121 4.74 16.20 -4.85
CA TYR A 121 5.90 16.58 -4.03
C TYR A 121 7.22 16.43 -4.79
N ARG A 122 7.42 15.28 -5.46
CA ARG A 122 8.63 15.03 -6.26
C ARG A 122 8.76 15.99 -7.43
N ASN A 123 7.68 16.25 -8.15
CA ASN A 123 7.69 17.13 -9.30
C ASN A 123 7.85 18.60 -8.91
N ASP A 124 7.29 19.03 -7.79
CA ASP A 124 7.49 20.39 -7.27
C ASP A 124 8.97 20.62 -6.88
N TYR A 125 9.58 19.62 -6.22
CA TYR A 125 11.04 19.66 -5.96
C TYR A 125 11.87 19.74 -7.25
N LEU A 126 11.57 18.89 -8.26
CA LEU A 126 12.32 18.86 -9.52
C LEU A 126 12.16 20.13 -10.33
N ARG A 127 11.01 20.80 -10.28
CA ARG A 127 10.80 22.11 -10.94
C ARG A 127 11.66 23.22 -10.33
N GLY A 128 11.98 23.11 -9.04
CA GLY A 128 12.90 24.04 -8.36
C GLY A 128 14.38 23.85 -8.75
N GLU A 129 14.72 22.69 -9.30
CA GLU A 129 16.09 22.32 -9.68
C GLU A 129 16.37 22.63 -11.16
N LYS A 130 17.46 23.36 -11.44
CA LYS A 130 17.87 23.67 -12.82
C LYS A 130 18.16 22.37 -13.60
N ASN A 131 17.61 22.27 -14.82
CA ASN A 131 17.85 21.19 -15.78
C ASN A 131 17.31 19.80 -15.37
N LYS A 132 16.32 19.70 -14.46
CA LYS A 132 15.65 18.43 -14.16
C LYS A 132 14.28 18.38 -14.79
N THR A 133 13.98 17.25 -15.43
CA THR A 133 12.65 16.92 -15.97
C THR A 133 11.76 16.32 -14.88
N THR A 134 10.47 16.59 -14.96
CA THR A 134 9.49 15.96 -14.07
C THR A 134 9.42 14.45 -14.31
N VAL A 135 9.10 13.71 -13.25
CA VAL A 135 8.86 12.26 -13.33
C VAL A 135 7.40 11.96 -13.68
N GLY A 136 7.15 10.77 -14.19
CA GLY A 136 5.81 10.24 -14.39
C GLY A 136 5.04 10.10 -13.08
N GLN A 137 3.75 9.82 -13.19
CA GLN A 137 2.90 9.66 -12.02
C GLN A 137 3.27 8.39 -11.23
N PHE A 138 3.54 8.55 -9.94
CA PHE A 138 3.56 7.43 -9.00
C PHE A 138 2.14 6.89 -8.84
N ARG A 139 1.99 5.60 -8.85
CA ARG A 139 0.72 4.89 -8.67
C ARG A 139 0.97 3.52 -8.04
N LEU A 140 -0.08 2.91 -7.55
CA LEU A 140 -0.02 1.51 -7.17
C LEU A 140 0.27 0.64 -8.42
N PRO A 141 1.04 -0.43 -8.28
CA PRO A 141 1.26 -1.37 -9.38
C PRO A 141 -0.05 -2.07 -9.74
N THR A 142 -0.21 -2.44 -10.98
CA THR A 142 -1.22 -3.44 -11.36
C THR A 142 -0.83 -4.80 -10.78
N GLU A 143 -1.77 -5.73 -10.69
CA GLU A 143 -1.48 -7.08 -10.22
C GLU A 143 -0.38 -7.76 -11.06
N GLY A 144 -0.42 -7.59 -12.38
CA GLY A 144 0.60 -8.15 -13.28
C GLY A 144 1.99 -7.51 -13.09
N GLU A 145 2.06 -6.20 -12.89
CA GLU A 145 3.31 -5.49 -12.59
C GLU A 145 3.89 -5.94 -11.25
N TRP A 146 3.04 -6.09 -10.23
CA TRP A 146 3.46 -6.59 -8.93
C TRP A 146 4.04 -8.00 -9.04
N GLU A 147 3.35 -8.92 -9.74
CA GLU A 147 3.80 -10.29 -9.93
C GLU A 147 5.13 -10.36 -10.69
N TYR A 148 5.27 -9.56 -11.75
CA TYR A 148 6.54 -9.46 -12.48
C TYR A 148 7.68 -8.98 -11.58
N ALA A 149 7.43 -7.94 -10.79
CA ALA A 149 8.40 -7.39 -9.85
C ALA A 149 8.78 -8.41 -8.76
N ALA A 150 7.80 -9.11 -8.20
CA ALA A 150 8.01 -10.14 -7.19
C ALA A 150 8.84 -11.33 -7.69
N ARG A 151 8.67 -11.71 -8.96
CA ARG A 151 9.46 -12.80 -9.56
C ARG A 151 10.94 -12.46 -9.76
N GLY A 152 11.30 -11.17 -9.76
CA GLY A 152 12.70 -10.75 -9.90
C GLY A 152 13.38 -11.29 -11.16
N GLY A 153 12.64 -11.47 -12.28
CA GLY A 153 13.16 -12.04 -13.52
C GLY A 153 13.18 -13.59 -13.57
N LYS A 154 12.83 -14.30 -12.49
CA LYS A 154 12.79 -15.76 -12.44
C LYS A 154 11.47 -16.28 -13.02
N GLN A 155 11.50 -16.85 -14.19
CA GLN A 155 10.32 -17.39 -14.85
C GLN A 155 9.71 -18.53 -14.00
N SER A 156 8.39 -18.45 -13.78
CA SER A 156 7.61 -19.47 -13.03
C SER A 156 8.06 -19.72 -11.59
N ALA A 157 8.83 -18.80 -10.98
CA ALA A 157 9.24 -18.92 -9.59
C ALA A 157 8.03 -18.95 -8.65
N ILE A 158 8.07 -19.88 -7.69
CA ILE A 158 7.01 -19.99 -6.66
C ILE A 158 7.15 -18.85 -5.65
N TYR A 159 8.38 -18.53 -5.25
CA TYR A 159 8.72 -17.45 -4.33
C TYR A 159 9.77 -16.51 -4.96
N PRO A 160 9.97 -15.30 -4.45
CA PRO A 160 10.91 -14.32 -5.01
C PRO A 160 12.36 -14.81 -5.13
N TRP A 161 12.79 -15.69 -4.24
CA TRP A 161 14.13 -16.29 -4.26
C TRP A 161 14.27 -17.45 -5.26
N GLY A 162 13.17 -17.88 -5.91
CA GLY A 162 13.16 -18.89 -6.99
C GLY A 162 12.97 -20.34 -6.55
N GLY A 163 13.34 -20.68 -5.33
CA GLY A 163 13.17 -22.04 -4.77
C GLY A 163 11.74 -22.32 -4.30
N PRO A 164 11.38 -23.58 -4.07
CA PRO A 164 10.06 -23.97 -3.58
C PRO A 164 9.93 -23.97 -2.06
N TYR A 165 11.04 -23.74 -1.33
CA TYR A 165 11.09 -23.83 0.13
C TYR A 165 11.08 -22.44 0.77
N LEU A 166 10.53 -22.34 1.97
CA LEU A 166 10.48 -21.14 2.80
C LEU A 166 11.62 -21.04 3.82
N VAL A 167 12.52 -22.02 3.77
CA VAL A 167 13.72 -22.08 4.60
C VAL A 167 14.94 -22.29 3.71
N ASP A 168 16.06 -21.77 4.12
CA ASP A 168 17.35 -22.00 3.47
C ASP A 168 17.97 -23.34 3.90
N ASN A 169 19.18 -23.63 3.40
CA ASN A 169 19.92 -24.87 3.71
C ASN A 169 20.37 -24.97 5.18
N ARG A 170 20.33 -23.87 5.94
CA ARG A 170 20.66 -23.81 7.38
C ARG A 170 19.42 -23.96 8.24
N GLY A 171 18.22 -23.88 7.63
CA GLY A 171 16.95 -23.93 8.33
C GLY A 171 16.41 -22.55 8.71
N ASP A 172 17.05 -21.47 8.25
CA ASP A 172 16.60 -20.10 8.50
C ASP A 172 15.42 -19.76 7.58
N PHE A 173 14.40 -19.09 8.11
CA PHE A 173 13.24 -18.67 7.34
C PHE A 173 13.59 -17.54 6.35
N LEU A 174 13.04 -17.60 5.15
CA LEU A 174 13.28 -16.66 4.05
C LEU A 174 12.22 -15.53 3.98
N ALA A 175 11.23 -15.55 4.85
CA ALA A 175 10.16 -14.57 4.91
C ALA A 175 9.50 -14.57 6.29
N ASN A 176 8.88 -13.44 6.65
CA ASN A 176 8.05 -13.32 7.84
C ASN A 176 6.61 -13.76 7.53
N PHE A 177 6.17 -14.86 8.15
CA PHE A 177 4.84 -15.44 7.96
C PHE A 177 4.48 -16.34 9.14
N LYS A 178 3.33 -17.01 9.11
CA LYS A 178 2.87 -17.95 10.12
C LYS A 178 3.36 -19.38 9.81
N PRO A 179 4.55 -19.79 10.28
CA PRO A 179 5.23 -20.96 9.73
C PRO A 179 4.65 -22.28 10.20
N LYS A 180 4.18 -22.39 11.44
CA LYS A 180 3.73 -23.66 12.01
C LYS A 180 2.48 -23.51 12.88
N ARG A 181 1.61 -24.50 12.82
CA ARG A 181 0.47 -24.56 13.74
C ARG A 181 0.96 -24.73 15.19
N GLY A 182 0.58 -23.76 16.05
CA GLY A 182 0.96 -23.77 17.47
C GLY A 182 2.33 -23.13 17.77
N ASP A 183 3.14 -22.84 16.75
CA ASP A 183 4.40 -22.14 16.87
C ASP A 183 4.46 -21.04 15.80
N TYR A 184 3.77 -19.95 16.06
CA TYR A 184 3.59 -18.84 15.11
C TYR A 184 4.77 -17.87 15.08
N SER A 185 5.72 -18.03 15.98
CA SER A 185 6.95 -17.25 16.07
C SER A 185 8.21 -18.10 15.80
N ALA A 186 8.06 -19.19 15.04
CA ALA A 186 9.18 -20.06 14.70
C ALA A 186 10.25 -19.35 13.86
N ASP A 187 9.90 -18.24 13.20
CA ASP A 187 10.80 -17.31 12.51
C ASP A 187 11.35 -16.20 13.43
N ASN A 188 11.08 -16.27 14.74
CA ASN A 188 11.42 -15.29 15.78
C ASN A 188 10.68 -13.95 15.66
N ILE A 189 9.68 -13.82 14.79
CA ILE A 189 8.88 -12.62 14.59
C ILE A 189 7.41 -12.97 14.79
N VAL A 190 6.67 -12.15 15.55
CA VAL A 190 5.25 -12.39 15.86
C VAL A 190 4.34 -11.55 14.96
N TYR A 191 4.77 -10.35 14.63
CA TYR A 191 4.04 -9.37 13.85
C TYR A 191 4.86 -8.90 12.64
N THR A 192 4.81 -7.61 12.33
CA THR A 192 5.63 -7.03 11.28
C THR A 192 7.12 -7.05 11.63
N ALA A 193 7.97 -7.13 10.62
CA ALA A 193 9.42 -6.98 10.70
C ALA A 193 9.85 -5.68 10.02
N GLU A 194 11.09 -5.25 10.28
CA GLU A 194 11.72 -4.16 9.54
C GLU A 194 11.74 -4.47 8.03
N VAL A 195 11.68 -3.42 7.21
CA VAL A 195 11.49 -3.56 5.77
C VAL A 195 12.65 -4.24 5.03
N ASP A 196 13.80 -4.33 5.64
CA ASP A 196 15.03 -4.96 5.10
C ASP A 196 15.48 -6.20 5.88
N SER A 197 14.61 -6.78 6.72
CA SER A 197 14.95 -7.96 7.57
C SER A 197 15.27 -9.22 6.77
N TYR A 198 14.87 -9.31 5.52
CA TYR A 198 15.10 -10.47 4.65
C TYR A 198 15.83 -10.04 3.37
N GLU A 199 16.47 -10.99 2.70
CA GLU A 199 17.19 -10.72 1.46
C GLU A 199 16.25 -10.25 0.32
N PRO A 200 16.64 -9.25 -0.45
CA PRO A 200 15.85 -8.77 -1.58
C PRO A 200 15.86 -9.79 -2.74
N ASN A 201 14.89 -9.67 -3.64
CA ASN A 201 14.91 -10.42 -4.89
C ASN A 201 15.95 -9.83 -5.88
N ASP A 202 16.12 -10.46 -7.06
CA ASP A 202 17.12 -10.04 -8.05
C ASP A 202 16.87 -8.64 -8.66
N PHE A 203 15.69 -8.04 -8.41
CA PHE A 203 15.41 -6.65 -8.75
C PHE A 203 15.68 -5.68 -7.59
N GLY A 204 16.18 -6.17 -6.45
CA GLY A 204 16.46 -5.37 -5.26
C GLY A 204 15.21 -5.03 -4.44
N LEU A 205 14.11 -5.77 -4.61
CA LEU A 205 12.86 -5.56 -3.89
C LEU A 205 12.79 -6.48 -2.69
N TYR A 206 12.51 -5.89 -1.51
CA TYR A 206 12.40 -6.59 -0.24
C TYR A 206 10.96 -7.08 -0.01
N ASN A 207 10.81 -8.10 0.81
CA ASN A 207 9.54 -8.59 1.37
C ASN A 207 8.42 -8.84 0.34
N MET A 208 8.77 -9.15 -0.90
CA MET A 208 7.78 -9.53 -1.93
C MET A 208 7.02 -10.83 -1.60
N SER A 209 7.37 -11.47 -0.49
CA SER A 209 6.65 -12.60 0.12
C SER A 209 6.72 -12.46 1.63
N GLY A 210 5.56 -12.35 2.29
CA GLY A 210 5.44 -12.22 3.73
C GLY A 210 5.62 -10.78 4.23
N ASN A 211 5.77 -10.62 5.52
CA ASN A 211 5.75 -9.39 6.28
C ASN A 211 4.37 -8.71 6.23
N VAL A 212 4.05 -7.95 5.19
CA VAL A 212 2.72 -7.37 4.96
C VAL A 212 2.27 -7.63 3.53
N ALA A 213 0.98 -7.91 3.35
CA ALA A 213 0.40 -7.99 2.03
C ALA A 213 0.32 -6.58 1.41
N GLU A 214 0.45 -6.50 0.09
CA GLU A 214 0.57 -5.23 -0.60
C GLU A 214 -0.62 -4.91 -1.50
N TRP A 215 -1.10 -3.66 -1.42
CA TRP A 215 -2.14 -3.17 -2.29
C TRP A 215 -1.70 -3.09 -3.74
N THR A 216 -2.54 -3.57 -4.65
CA THR A 216 -2.41 -3.30 -6.08
C THR A 216 -3.53 -2.36 -6.57
N SER A 217 -3.38 -1.78 -7.76
CA SER A 217 -4.43 -0.98 -8.38
C SER A 217 -5.59 -1.82 -8.92
N SER A 218 -5.35 -3.10 -9.19
CA SER A 218 -6.29 -3.98 -9.89
C SER A 218 -7.50 -4.35 -9.03
N PRO A 219 -8.72 -4.32 -9.58
CA PRO A 219 -9.89 -4.88 -8.92
C PRO A 219 -9.79 -6.40 -8.82
N TYR A 220 -10.28 -6.95 -7.70
CA TYR A 220 -10.30 -8.40 -7.53
C TYR A 220 -11.47 -9.02 -8.28
N TYR A 221 -11.17 -9.94 -9.16
CA TYR A 221 -12.11 -10.77 -9.87
C TYR A 221 -11.60 -12.21 -9.95
N ASN A 222 -12.40 -13.19 -9.55
CA ASN A 222 -11.96 -14.57 -9.45
C ASN A 222 -11.44 -15.13 -10.79
N GLU A 223 -12.14 -14.79 -11.86
CA GLU A 223 -11.93 -15.33 -13.21
C GLU A 223 -11.03 -14.42 -14.06
N SER A 224 -10.31 -13.47 -13.43
CA SER A 224 -9.50 -12.49 -14.19
C SER A 224 -8.50 -13.14 -15.14
N TYR A 225 -7.92 -14.26 -14.76
CA TYR A 225 -6.96 -14.99 -15.61
C TYR A 225 -7.60 -15.66 -16.85
N GLU A 226 -8.92 -15.84 -16.86
CA GLU A 226 -9.62 -16.39 -18.02
C GLU A 226 -9.86 -15.33 -19.11
N PHE A 227 -9.91 -14.06 -18.72
CA PHE A 227 -10.22 -12.93 -19.61
C PHE A 227 -8.99 -12.08 -19.95
N ASN A 228 -7.93 -12.17 -19.16
CA ASN A 228 -6.74 -11.35 -19.34
C ASN A 228 -5.95 -11.82 -20.56
N THR A 229 -5.56 -10.84 -21.37
CA THR A 229 -4.62 -11.07 -22.46
C THR A 229 -3.20 -10.79 -21.98
N THR A 230 -2.21 -11.44 -22.58
CA THR A 230 -0.79 -11.15 -22.32
C THR A 230 -0.39 -9.72 -22.69
N PHE A 231 -1.19 -9.04 -23.48
CA PHE A 231 -0.98 -7.65 -23.93
C PHE A 231 -1.42 -6.61 -22.92
N ASN A 232 -2.47 -6.91 -22.16
CA ASN A 232 -2.97 -6.06 -21.07
C ASN A 232 -3.55 -6.97 -19.99
N PRO A 233 -2.75 -7.39 -19.02
CA PRO A 233 -3.17 -8.33 -17.99
C PRO A 233 -4.01 -7.70 -16.89
N ASP A 234 -4.45 -6.46 -17.04
CA ASP A 234 -5.29 -5.78 -16.04
C ASP A 234 -6.76 -5.86 -16.42
N VAL A 235 -7.62 -6.04 -15.41
CA VAL A 235 -9.07 -6.10 -15.55
C VAL A 235 -9.67 -4.75 -15.21
N PHE A 236 -10.41 -4.17 -16.13
CA PHE A 236 -11.18 -2.96 -15.86
C PHE A 236 -12.59 -3.33 -15.40
N MET A 237 -12.88 -3.13 -14.11
CA MET A 237 -14.24 -3.28 -13.55
C MET A 237 -14.59 -2.08 -12.68
N PRO A 238 -15.25 -1.08 -13.26
CA PRO A 238 -15.68 0.10 -12.53
C PRO A 238 -16.69 -0.30 -11.43
N GLY A 239 -16.54 0.31 -10.24
CA GLY A 239 -17.42 0.06 -9.10
C GLY A 239 -17.08 -1.19 -8.27
N ASN A 240 -16.05 -1.96 -8.60
CA ASN A 240 -15.61 -3.06 -7.76
C ASN A 240 -14.79 -2.53 -6.55
N GLU A 241 -15.38 -2.64 -5.37
CA GLU A 241 -14.77 -2.21 -4.11
C GLU A 241 -13.66 -3.16 -3.61
N ARG A 242 -13.59 -4.39 -4.14
CA ARG A 242 -12.54 -5.35 -3.78
C ARG A 242 -11.29 -5.09 -4.61
N LYS A 243 -10.17 -4.89 -3.94
CA LYS A 243 -8.86 -4.67 -4.55
C LYS A 243 -7.94 -5.84 -4.27
N VAL A 244 -7.15 -6.20 -5.28
CA VAL A 244 -6.18 -7.29 -5.13
C VAL A 244 -5.09 -6.87 -4.15
N VAL A 245 -4.77 -7.77 -3.21
CA VAL A 245 -3.59 -7.74 -2.36
C VAL A 245 -2.71 -8.94 -2.67
N ARG A 246 -1.41 -8.76 -2.57
CA ARG A 246 -0.42 -9.76 -2.99
C ARG A 246 0.67 -9.93 -1.93
N GLY A 247 1.47 -11.00 -2.03
CA GLY A 247 2.64 -11.27 -1.20
C GLY A 247 2.35 -12.06 0.08
N GLY A 248 1.12 -12.01 0.59
CA GLY A 248 0.80 -12.55 1.90
C GLY A 248 1.46 -11.75 3.03
N SER A 249 1.24 -12.13 4.27
CA SER A 249 1.65 -11.35 5.43
C SER A 249 2.11 -12.23 6.59
N TRP A 250 2.61 -11.59 7.65
CA TRP A 250 3.04 -12.23 8.90
C TRP A 250 1.95 -13.13 9.54
N LYS A 251 0.67 -12.87 9.27
CA LYS A 251 -0.44 -13.70 9.78
C LYS A 251 -0.79 -14.88 8.89
N ASP A 252 -0.28 -14.91 7.66
CA ASP A 252 -0.71 -15.86 6.65
C ASP A 252 0.19 -17.11 6.62
N VAL A 253 -0.38 -18.21 6.14
CA VAL A 253 0.37 -19.46 5.95
C VAL A 253 1.08 -19.45 4.59
N ALA A 254 2.05 -20.33 4.42
CA ALA A 254 2.91 -20.48 3.25
C ALA A 254 2.22 -20.38 1.87
N TYR A 255 0.96 -20.79 1.79
CA TYR A 255 0.19 -20.75 0.54
C TYR A 255 0.05 -19.31 0.01
N PHE A 256 -0.25 -18.35 0.89
CA PHE A 256 -0.48 -16.96 0.50
C PHE A 256 0.81 -16.21 0.14
N LEU A 257 1.97 -16.73 0.56
CA LEU A 257 3.28 -16.14 0.24
C LEU A 257 3.77 -16.45 -1.18
N LYS A 258 3.14 -17.41 -1.87
CA LYS A 258 3.50 -17.70 -3.25
C LYS A 258 3.25 -16.48 -4.13
N VAL A 259 4.19 -16.17 -5.01
CA VAL A 259 4.09 -15.04 -5.94
C VAL A 259 2.79 -15.07 -6.75
N GLY A 260 2.30 -16.26 -7.12
CA GLY A 260 1.04 -16.42 -7.86
C GLY A 260 -0.22 -16.41 -6.99
N SER A 261 -0.13 -16.37 -5.65
CA SER A 261 -1.31 -16.36 -4.79
C SER A 261 -1.99 -15.01 -4.81
N ARG A 262 -3.31 -15.03 -4.83
CA ARG A 262 -4.16 -13.84 -4.88
C ARG A 262 -5.06 -13.80 -3.67
N ASP A 263 -5.20 -12.61 -3.10
CA ASP A 263 -6.19 -12.32 -2.08
C ASP A 263 -6.78 -10.94 -2.36
N TYR A 264 -7.75 -10.53 -1.58
CA TYR A 264 -8.37 -9.22 -1.72
C TYR A 264 -8.77 -8.61 -0.38
N GLU A 265 -8.90 -7.29 -0.37
CA GLU A 265 -9.57 -6.57 0.69
C GLU A 265 -10.39 -5.41 0.08
N TYR A 266 -11.35 -4.89 0.84
CA TYR A 266 -12.19 -3.77 0.40
C TYR A 266 -11.41 -2.47 0.41
N ALA A 267 -11.64 -1.63 -0.58
CA ALA A 267 -10.89 -0.39 -0.83
C ALA A 267 -10.88 0.61 0.36
N ASP A 268 -11.93 0.57 1.19
CA ASP A 268 -12.05 1.41 2.39
C ASP A 268 -11.58 0.71 3.68
N SER A 269 -11.18 -0.55 3.58
CA SER A 269 -10.74 -1.34 4.74
C SER A 269 -9.26 -1.11 5.01
N ALA A 270 -8.91 -0.95 6.28
CA ALA A 270 -7.54 -0.89 6.76
C ALA A 270 -7.24 -2.11 7.64
N LYS A 271 -6.05 -2.68 7.54
CA LYS A 271 -5.64 -3.89 8.26
C LYS A 271 -4.23 -3.75 8.82
N SER A 272 -3.94 -4.47 9.91
CA SER A 272 -2.61 -4.54 10.53
C SER A 272 -1.59 -5.36 9.71
N TYR A 273 -2.02 -5.97 8.64
CA TYR A 273 -1.25 -6.89 7.81
C TYR A 273 -1.26 -6.52 6.32
N ILE A 274 -1.75 -5.32 5.98
CA ILE A 274 -1.75 -4.80 4.60
C ILE A 274 -1.10 -3.42 4.59
N ALA A 275 -0.21 -3.21 3.61
CA ALA A 275 0.51 -1.96 3.40
C ALA A 275 0.60 -1.58 1.91
N VAL A 276 1.41 -0.59 1.60
CA VAL A 276 1.85 -0.22 0.25
C VAL A 276 3.37 -0.29 0.18
N SER A 277 3.89 -0.83 -0.87
CA SER A 277 5.31 -0.86 -1.24
C SER A 277 5.73 0.40 -2.01
#